data_2189c45a7d51f7e369620efbd04fd750
#
_entry.id   2189c45a7d51f7e369620efbd04fd750
#
_cell.length_a   1.000
_cell.length_b   1.000
_cell.length_c   1.000
_cell.angle_alpha   90.00
_cell.angle_beta   90.00
_cell.angle_gamma   90.00
#
_symmetry.space_group_name_H-M   'P 1'
#
loop_
_entity.id
_entity.type
_entity.pdbx_description
1 polymer ?
#
loop_
_entity_poly.entity_id
_entity_poly.type
_entity_poly.pdbx_seq_one_letter_code
_entity_poly.pdbx_strand_id
1 'polypeptide(L)'
;MTDGIASDVWLGDYTKKKKKTRIKRVCRFAPSFSNGKPGPEDECTVVPMEAVSEHGVVSVDVREPYGDIITGLNLFENGDVLFAKITPCMENGKGAFVEGLPTPYAFGSTEFHVLRPDHKVDGRFLYYVTFNPTFRVWAEKNMHGAAGQQRVSARFLKYSRLPLPPHEDQKRIASYLDASCMAIDRAVETKQKQLETLETLRKSIITPAVLSGLNPGRPFQQVDNPWLQQIPVGWKLVSLKRVSATQSGVTLGKVYDGPVVERPYLRAANVQDGFLSLDKITTIELPENQVERYELQIGDVLMTEGGDLDKLGRGFLWEGQIKGCLHQNHVFAIRTDRRLLLPEFLNYLTSSQFGRDYFEATGKRTTNLASTNSTKVGLLPVPLPPLTEQQEIVQYINQQLKKTAEIQSLIASQITTLTNYRKSLIHECVTGKRRITEADLAKVGADV
;
A
#
# COMPACT_ATOMS: atom_id res chain seq x y z
N MET A 1 -3.85 -33.75 -29.80
CA MET A 1 -4.28 -32.34 -29.87
C MET A 1 -3.15 -31.48 -29.34
N THR A 2 -2.33 -30.96 -30.25
CA THR A 2 -1.19 -30.08 -29.94
C THR A 2 -1.71 -28.65 -29.85
N ASP A 3 -1.97 -28.27 -28.72
CA ASP A 3 -2.70 -27.17 -28.18
C ASP A 3 -2.09 -25.82 -28.47
N GLY A 4 -2.89 -24.97 -28.99
CA GLY A 4 -2.68 -23.57 -29.29
C GLY A 4 -2.45 -22.62 -28.11
N ILE A 5 -1.63 -23.03 -27.12
CA ILE A 5 -1.03 -22.04 -26.24
C ILE A 5 0.11 -21.41 -27.05
N ALA A 6 -0.13 -20.18 -27.51
CA ALA A 6 0.92 -19.37 -28.12
C ALA A 6 2.03 -19.14 -27.07
N SER A 7 2.98 -20.07 -27.01
CA SER A 7 3.94 -20.26 -25.91
C SER A 7 5.00 -19.16 -25.77
N ASP A 8 4.94 -18.11 -26.58
CA ASP A 8 5.90 -17.03 -26.68
C ASP A 8 5.30 -15.64 -26.93
N VAL A 9 3.99 -15.47 -26.70
CA VAL A 9 3.27 -14.19 -26.89
C VAL A 9 3.93 -13.05 -26.09
N TRP A 10 4.40 -13.33 -24.89
CA TRP A 10 5.04 -12.36 -24.01
C TRP A 10 6.40 -11.84 -24.54
N LEU A 11 7.03 -12.57 -25.49
CA LEU A 11 8.31 -12.19 -26.09
C LEU A 11 8.16 -11.18 -27.24
N GLY A 12 6.95 -11.00 -27.78
CA GLY A 12 6.69 -10.13 -28.92
C GLY A 12 7.47 -10.51 -30.20
N ASP A 13 7.55 -9.59 -31.14
CA ASP A 13 8.20 -9.82 -32.44
C ASP A 13 9.75 -9.87 -32.39
N TYR A 14 10.34 -9.37 -31.32
CA TYR A 14 11.79 -9.21 -31.22
C TYR A 14 12.56 -10.54 -31.28
N THR A 15 11.95 -11.62 -30.80
CA THR A 15 12.59 -12.94 -30.70
C THR A 15 12.43 -13.81 -31.92
N LYS A 16 11.84 -13.33 -33.02
CA LYS A 16 11.62 -14.16 -34.23
C LYS A 16 12.91 -14.79 -34.79
N LYS A 17 14.06 -14.14 -34.61
CA LYS A 17 15.37 -14.60 -35.09
C LYS A 17 16.32 -15.10 -34.00
N LYS A 18 15.94 -15.08 -32.70
CA LYS A 18 16.81 -15.46 -31.58
C LYS A 18 16.47 -16.86 -31.05
N LYS A 19 17.47 -17.56 -30.52
CA LYS A 19 17.31 -18.89 -29.92
C LYS A 19 16.36 -18.79 -28.72
N LYS A 20 15.32 -19.63 -28.73
CA LYS A 20 14.37 -19.77 -27.64
C LYS A 20 14.08 -21.24 -27.37
N THR A 21 13.78 -21.59 -26.13
CA THR A 21 13.47 -22.94 -25.72
C THR A 21 12.29 -23.00 -24.78
N ARG A 22 11.71 -24.17 -24.59
CA ARG A 22 10.67 -24.38 -23.56
C ARG A 22 11.33 -24.51 -22.19
N ILE A 23 10.73 -23.95 -21.16
CA ILE A 23 11.25 -23.99 -19.78
C ILE A 23 11.54 -25.43 -19.35
N LYS A 24 10.69 -26.41 -19.68
CA LYS A 24 10.90 -27.82 -19.36
C LYS A 24 12.15 -28.47 -19.96
N ARG A 25 12.80 -27.84 -20.92
CA ARG A 25 14.03 -28.36 -21.58
C ARG A 25 15.31 -27.89 -20.87
N VAL A 26 15.18 -26.94 -19.97
CA VAL A 26 16.30 -26.31 -19.25
C VAL A 26 16.08 -26.25 -17.74
N CYS A 27 14.94 -26.77 -17.25
CA CYS A 27 14.61 -26.80 -15.83
C CYS A 27 13.91 -28.13 -15.46
N ARG A 28 14.20 -28.64 -14.25
CA ARG A 28 13.40 -29.66 -13.57
C ARG A 28 12.33 -28.97 -12.75
N PHE A 29 11.13 -29.53 -12.71
CA PHE A 29 9.99 -29.07 -11.94
C PHE A 29 9.77 -29.99 -10.74
N ALA A 30 9.50 -29.44 -9.56
CA ALA A 30 9.37 -30.18 -8.32
C ALA A 30 10.58 -31.15 -8.14
N PRO A 31 11.79 -30.59 -7.97
CA PRO A 31 13.01 -31.39 -7.92
C PRO A 31 13.03 -32.32 -6.70
N SER A 32 13.77 -33.42 -6.81
CA SER A 32 14.13 -34.28 -5.67
C SER A 32 15.41 -33.80 -5.00
N PHE A 33 15.74 -34.38 -3.87
CA PHE A 33 17.00 -34.16 -3.16
C PHE A 33 18.19 -34.37 -4.09
N SER A 34 19.17 -33.46 -4.08
CA SER A 34 20.39 -33.60 -4.88
C SER A 34 21.46 -34.43 -4.20
N ASN A 35 21.56 -34.39 -2.87
CA ASN A 35 22.62 -35.04 -2.07
C ASN A 35 22.07 -36.08 -1.08
N GLY A 36 20.96 -36.74 -1.43
CA GLY A 36 20.31 -37.72 -0.55
C GLY A 36 19.30 -37.08 0.39
N LYS A 37 18.42 -37.89 0.94
CA LYS A 37 17.35 -37.46 1.86
C LYS A 37 17.96 -37.15 3.24
N PRO A 38 17.59 -36.01 3.91
CA PRO A 38 18.06 -35.72 5.27
C PRO A 38 17.54 -36.75 6.29
N GLY A 39 18.29 -36.93 7.37
CA GLY A 39 17.85 -37.72 8.52
C GLY A 39 16.73 -36.98 9.29
N PRO A 40 15.98 -37.69 10.16
CA PRO A 40 14.85 -37.05 10.87
C PRO A 40 15.26 -35.83 11.72
N GLU A 41 16.46 -35.83 12.29
CA GLU A 41 17.00 -34.80 13.17
C GLU A 41 17.76 -33.70 12.43
N ASP A 42 17.97 -33.84 11.11
CA ASP A 42 18.70 -32.84 10.32
C ASP A 42 17.85 -31.59 10.17
N GLU A 43 18.44 -30.43 10.50
CA GLU A 43 17.78 -29.12 10.34
C GLU A 43 17.52 -28.80 8.86
N CYS A 44 16.33 -28.36 8.58
CA CYS A 44 15.91 -27.83 7.28
C CYS A 44 15.26 -26.45 7.45
N THR A 45 15.46 -25.58 6.47
CA THR A 45 14.84 -24.26 6.47
C THR A 45 13.38 -24.38 6.05
N VAL A 46 12.47 -23.68 6.75
CA VAL A 46 11.05 -23.62 6.39
C VAL A 46 10.72 -22.23 5.85
N VAL A 47 10.16 -22.17 4.64
CA VAL A 47 9.87 -20.92 3.92
C VAL A 47 8.40 -20.88 3.55
N PRO A 48 7.55 -20.30 4.42
CA PRO A 48 6.14 -20.07 4.09
C PRO A 48 6.00 -19.00 3.00
N MET A 49 4.80 -18.82 2.45
CA MET A 49 4.55 -17.86 1.36
C MET A 49 4.88 -16.41 1.75
N GLU A 50 4.70 -16.08 3.02
CA GLU A 50 4.95 -14.74 3.59
C GLU A 50 6.46 -14.42 3.63
N ALA A 51 7.30 -15.44 3.77
CA ALA A 51 8.75 -15.29 3.80
C ALA A 51 9.36 -14.96 2.43
N VAL A 52 8.59 -15.01 1.34
CA VAL A 52 9.04 -14.63 0.00
C VAL A 52 8.43 -13.29 -0.38
N SER A 53 9.28 -12.31 -0.65
CA SER A 53 8.85 -10.95 -1.02
C SER A 53 8.49 -10.82 -2.50
N GLU A 54 7.90 -9.68 -2.87
CA GLU A 54 7.63 -9.28 -4.25
C GLU A 54 8.90 -8.78 -4.98
N HIS A 55 10.00 -8.65 -4.25
CA HIS A 55 11.30 -8.18 -4.78
C HIS A 55 12.36 -9.30 -4.88
N GLY A 56 11.96 -10.55 -4.63
CA GLY A 56 12.85 -11.71 -4.77
C GLY A 56 13.67 -12.05 -3.53
N VAL A 57 13.36 -11.43 -2.39
CA VAL A 57 14.00 -11.73 -1.09
C VAL A 57 13.32 -12.92 -0.42
N VAL A 58 14.09 -13.83 0.13
CA VAL A 58 13.63 -14.98 0.93
C VAL A 58 14.12 -14.78 2.36
N SER A 59 13.19 -14.73 3.34
CA SER A 59 13.53 -14.83 4.75
C SER A 59 13.77 -16.31 5.11
N VAL A 60 14.87 -16.59 5.83
CA VAL A 60 15.34 -17.93 6.16
C VAL A 60 15.44 -18.17 7.67
N ASP A 61 14.63 -17.44 8.44
CA ASP A 61 14.71 -17.37 9.90
C ASP A 61 14.16 -18.61 10.60
N VAL A 62 13.26 -19.37 9.95
CA VAL A 62 12.60 -20.54 10.54
C VAL A 62 13.32 -21.80 10.13
N ARG A 63 13.67 -22.64 11.12
CA ARG A 63 14.27 -23.96 10.93
C ARG A 63 13.53 -24.98 11.75
N GLU A 64 13.39 -26.18 11.20
CA GLU A 64 12.74 -27.32 11.84
C GLU A 64 13.51 -28.62 11.52
N PRO A 65 13.54 -29.63 12.43
CA PRO A 65 14.02 -30.95 12.12
C PRO A 65 13.22 -31.57 10.95
N TYR A 66 13.88 -32.24 10.05
CA TYR A 66 13.21 -32.82 8.88
C TYR A 66 12.04 -33.74 9.27
N GLY A 67 12.15 -34.48 10.40
CA GLY A 67 11.10 -35.34 10.91
C GLY A 67 9.81 -34.62 11.29
N ASP A 68 9.89 -33.33 11.64
CA ASP A 68 8.76 -32.50 12.08
C ASP A 68 8.12 -31.74 10.93
N ILE A 69 8.78 -31.67 9.77
CA ILE A 69 8.28 -30.94 8.62
C ILE A 69 7.02 -31.57 8.07
N ILE A 70 5.96 -30.76 7.92
CA ILE A 70 4.67 -31.17 7.38
C ILE A 70 4.86 -31.79 5.98
N THR A 71 4.32 -32.97 5.77
CA THR A 71 4.35 -33.65 4.47
C THR A 71 3.60 -32.86 3.41
N GLY A 72 4.14 -32.82 2.19
CA GLY A 72 3.51 -32.16 1.04
C GLY A 72 4.06 -30.76 0.73
N LEU A 73 4.93 -30.17 1.57
CA LEU A 73 5.64 -28.95 1.22
C LEU A 73 6.56 -29.15 0.02
N ASN A 74 6.83 -28.10 -0.72
CA ASN A 74 7.76 -28.11 -1.84
C ASN A 74 9.21 -28.07 -1.34
N LEU A 75 10.01 -29.06 -1.76
CA LEU A 75 11.46 -29.07 -1.57
C LEU A 75 12.14 -28.10 -2.54
N PHE A 76 13.13 -27.37 -2.05
CA PHE A 76 14.06 -26.58 -2.88
C PHE A 76 15.42 -26.43 -2.20
N GLU A 77 16.40 -26.00 -2.96
CA GLU A 77 17.80 -25.83 -2.57
C GLU A 77 18.36 -24.53 -3.12
N ASN A 78 19.57 -24.15 -2.70
CA ASN A 78 20.28 -23.04 -3.31
C ASN A 78 20.42 -23.26 -4.83
N GLY A 79 20.14 -22.23 -5.61
CA GLY A 79 20.13 -22.25 -7.08
C GLY A 79 18.76 -22.53 -7.70
N ASP A 80 17.76 -22.91 -6.91
CA ASP A 80 16.40 -23.07 -7.41
C ASP A 80 15.68 -21.72 -7.57
N VAL A 81 14.68 -21.66 -8.47
CA VAL A 81 13.83 -20.50 -8.66
C VAL A 81 12.41 -20.82 -8.17
N LEU A 82 11.92 -20.00 -7.25
CA LEU A 82 10.57 -20.05 -6.74
C LEU A 82 9.65 -19.14 -7.56
N PHE A 83 8.50 -19.66 -7.97
CA PHE A 83 7.47 -18.91 -8.67
C PHE A 83 6.13 -19.15 -7.97
N ALA A 84 5.56 -18.14 -7.33
CA ALA A 84 4.24 -18.23 -6.73
C ALA A 84 3.19 -18.49 -7.82
N LYS A 85 2.27 -19.44 -7.57
CA LYS A 85 1.27 -19.85 -8.55
C LYS A 85 -0.13 -19.33 -8.28
N ILE A 86 -0.45 -18.98 -7.03
CA ILE A 86 -1.79 -18.62 -6.56
C ILE A 86 -2.02 -17.09 -6.52
N THR A 87 -3.26 -16.63 -6.78
CA THR A 87 -3.72 -15.27 -6.51
C THR A 87 -3.74 -14.97 -5.00
N PRO A 88 -3.40 -13.74 -4.52
CA PRO A 88 -2.83 -12.64 -5.30
C PRO A 88 -1.30 -12.72 -5.42
N CYS A 89 -0.65 -13.71 -4.80
CA CYS A 89 0.80 -13.79 -4.69
C CYS A 89 1.52 -13.79 -6.06
N MET A 90 0.96 -14.48 -7.05
CA MET A 90 1.52 -14.50 -8.40
C MET A 90 1.39 -13.13 -9.08
N GLU A 91 0.23 -12.50 -8.96
CA GLU A 91 -0.07 -11.19 -9.55
C GLU A 91 0.82 -10.11 -8.95
N ASN A 92 1.04 -10.16 -7.63
CA ASN A 92 1.93 -9.25 -6.90
C ASN A 92 3.43 -9.50 -7.20
N GLY A 93 3.77 -10.55 -7.93
CA GLY A 93 5.15 -10.80 -8.34
C GLY A 93 5.95 -11.66 -7.38
N LYS A 94 5.36 -12.31 -6.35
CA LYS A 94 6.12 -13.17 -5.42
C LYS A 94 6.87 -14.28 -6.15
N GLY A 95 8.14 -14.44 -5.79
CA GLY A 95 9.07 -15.43 -6.33
C GLY A 95 10.50 -15.02 -6.02
N ALA A 96 11.45 -15.92 -6.12
CA ALA A 96 12.84 -15.66 -5.78
C ALA A 96 13.80 -16.59 -6.52
N PHE A 97 15.04 -16.14 -6.68
CA PHE A 97 16.18 -17.04 -6.85
C PHE A 97 16.70 -17.39 -5.45
N VAL A 98 16.76 -18.68 -5.15
CA VAL A 98 17.14 -19.17 -3.81
C VAL A 98 18.64 -19.16 -3.67
N GLU A 99 19.14 -18.42 -2.71
CA GLU A 99 20.54 -18.40 -2.33
C GLU A 99 20.71 -18.09 -0.84
N GLY A 100 21.85 -18.45 -0.28
CA GLY A 100 22.14 -18.16 1.13
C GLY A 100 21.30 -18.97 2.12
N LEU A 101 20.74 -20.11 1.72
CA LEU A 101 20.08 -21.00 2.67
C LEU A 101 21.09 -21.46 3.74
N PRO A 102 20.72 -21.36 5.03
CA PRO A 102 21.58 -21.83 6.11
C PRO A 102 21.66 -23.35 6.24
N THR A 103 20.77 -24.06 5.57
CA THR A 103 20.68 -25.53 5.54
C THR A 103 20.76 -26.04 4.10
N PRO A 104 21.18 -27.31 3.87
CA PRO A 104 21.26 -27.89 2.53
C PRO A 104 19.92 -27.87 1.78
N TYR A 105 18.82 -28.03 2.52
CA TYR A 105 17.47 -28.14 2.00
C TYR A 105 16.53 -27.15 2.65
N ALA A 106 15.57 -26.67 1.87
CA ALA A 106 14.46 -25.88 2.36
C ALA A 106 13.12 -26.47 1.90
N PHE A 107 12.09 -26.25 2.71
CA PHE A 107 10.73 -26.66 2.44
C PHE A 107 9.81 -25.45 2.51
N GLY A 108 8.97 -25.28 1.52
CA GLY A 108 8.09 -24.12 1.47
C GLY A 108 6.70 -24.43 0.95
N SER A 109 5.88 -23.39 0.93
CA SER A 109 4.47 -23.46 0.57
C SER A 109 4.23 -24.31 -0.69
N THR A 110 3.18 -25.14 -0.63
CA THR A 110 2.69 -25.88 -1.79
C THR A 110 2.29 -24.99 -2.95
N GLU A 111 2.06 -23.70 -2.69
CA GLU A 111 1.67 -22.69 -3.69
C GLU A 111 2.85 -22.07 -4.47
N PHE A 112 4.05 -22.64 -4.34
CA PHE A 112 5.16 -22.37 -5.27
C PHE A 112 5.26 -23.42 -6.38
N HIS A 113 5.68 -23.01 -7.57
CA HIS A 113 6.39 -23.86 -8.50
C HIS A 113 7.88 -23.70 -8.23
N VAL A 114 8.58 -24.82 -8.04
CA VAL A 114 10.04 -24.86 -7.89
C VAL A 114 10.64 -25.25 -9.22
N LEU A 115 11.53 -24.41 -9.73
CA LEU A 115 12.23 -24.60 -10.99
C LEU A 115 13.73 -24.75 -10.70
N ARG A 116 14.26 -25.98 -10.87
CA ARG A 116 15.71 -26.23 -10.78
C ARG A 116 16.33 -26.10 -12.16
N PRO A 117 17.15 -25.05 -12.41
CA PRO A 117 17.81 -24.86 -13.69
C PRO A 117 18.82 -25.99 -13.97
N ASP A 118 18.99 -26.33 -15.24
CA ASP A 118 20.11 -27.18 -15.69
C ASP A 118 21.30 -26.30 -16.16
N HIS A 119 22.39 -26.96 -16.58
CA HIS A 119 23.62 -26.28 -17.05
C HIS A 119 23.43 -25.34 -18.27
N LYS A 120 22.26 -25.33 -18.92
CA LYS A 120 21.98 -24.51 -20.11
C LYS A 120 21.42 -23.13 -19.76
N VAL A 121 20.83 -23.01 -18.58
CA VAL A 121 20.23 -21.76 -18.13
C VAL A 121 20.79 -21.34 -16.77
N ASP A 122 21.24 -20.10 -16.68
CA ASP A 122 21.62 -19.48 -15.42
C ASP A 122 20.38 -19.28 -14.53
N GLY A 123 20.48 -19.61 -13.23
CA GLY A 123 19.36 -19.54 -12.31
C GLY A 123 18.84 -18.13 -12.05
N ARG A 124 19.73 -17.15 -11.93
CA ARG A 124 19.36 -15.74 -11.76
C ARG A 124 18.74 -15.17 -13.04
N PHE A 125 19.27 -15.52 -14.21
CA PHE A 125 18.65 -15.17 -15.48
C PHE A 125 17.24 -15.78 -15.58
N LEU A 126 17.06 -17.05 -15.21
CA LEU A 126 15.74 -17.69 -15.18
C LEU A 126 14.79 -16.98 -14.22
N TYR A 127 15.27 -16.56 -13.06
CA TYR A 127 14.49 -15.73 -12.14
C TYR A 127 13.99 -14.46 -12.83
N TYR A 128 14.85 -13.70 -13.49
CA TYR A 128 14.45 -12.49 -14.21
C TYR A 128 13.49 -12.78 -15.38
N VAL A 129 13.59 -13.93 -16.04
CA VAL A 129 12.61 -14.38 -17.04
C VAL A 129 11.24 -14.56 -16.39
N THR A 130 11.16 -15.24 -15.25
CA THR A 130 9.89 -15.48 -14.53
C THR A 130 9.36 -14.22 -13.84
N PHE A 131 10.24 -13.28 -13.54
CA PHE A 131 9.92 -11.99 -12.93
C PHE A 131 9.56 -10.89 -13.95
N ASN A 132 9.74 -11.18 -15.22
CA ASN A 132 9.44 -10.24 -16.31
C ASN A 132 7.96 -9.84 -16.30
N PRO A 133 7.63 -8.53 -16.30
CA PRO A 133 6.25 -8.06 -16.20
C PRO A 133 5.34 -8.60 -17.32
N THR A 134 5.83 -8.65 -18.56
CA THR A 134 5.02 -9.18 -19.68
C THR A 134 4.79 -10.68 -19.56
N PHE A 135 5.76 -11.43 -19.01
CA PHE A 135 5.58 -12.84 -18.68
C PHE A 135 4.53 -13.03 -17.58
N ARG A 136 4.57 -12.22 -16.52
CA ARG A 136 3.60 -12.26 -15.42
C ARG A 136 2.18 -11.94 -15.88
N VAL A 137 2.00 -10.86 -16.64
CA VAL A 137 0.67 -10.53 -17.22
C VAL A 137 0.15 -11.64 -18.14
N TRP A 138 1.04 -12.30 -18.89
CA TRP A 138 0.64 -13.44 -19.72
C TRP A 138 0.31 -14.67 -18.86
N ALA A 139 1.04 -14.92 -17.78
CA ALA A 139 0.74 -15.98 -16.83
C ALA A 139 -0.61 -15.77 -16.12
N GLU A 140 -0.90 -14.53 -15.70
CA GLU A 140 -2.18 -14.12 -15.09
C GLU A 140 -3.38 -14.44 -16.02
N LYS A 141 -3.28 -14.10 -17.30
CA LYS A 141 -4.33 -14.42 -18.29
C LYS A 141 -4.54 -15.92 -18.53
N ASN A 142 -3.63 -16.76 -18.04
CA ASN A 142 -3.68 -18.22 -18.16
C ASN A 142 -3.85 -18.91 -16.80
N MET A 143 -4.32 -18.17 -15.78
CA MET A 143 -4.69 -18.75 -14.51
C MET A 143 -6.05 -19.45 -14.60
N HIS A 144 -6.23 -20.48 -13.79
CA HIS A 144 -7.46 -21.26 -13.69
C HIS A 144 -7.85 -21.48 -12.25
N GLY A 145 -9.15 -21.55 -11.96
CA GLY A 145 -9.71 -21.77 -10.63
C GLY A 145 -10.89 -20.84 -10.35
N ALA A 146 -11.45 -20.95 -9.15
CA ALA A 146 -12.51 -20.06 -8.70
C ALA A 146 -11.98 -18.62 -8.47
N ALA A 147 -12.87 -17.64 -8.56
CA ALA A 147 -12.52 -16.25 -8.29
C ALA A 147 -11.83 -16.09 -6.92
N GLY A 148 -10.69 -15.40 -6.89
CA GLY A 148 -9.89 -15.22 -5.67
C GLY A 148 -8.96 -16.37 -5.30
N GLN A 149 -9.04 -17.54 -6.01
CA GLN A 149 -8.15 -18.69 -5.79
C GLN A 149 -7.66 -19.30 -7.11
N GLN A 150 -7.31 -18.47 -8.06
CA GLN A 150 -6.79 -18.92 -9.35
C GLN A 150 -5.31 -19.30 -9.23
N ARG A 151 -4.86 -20.20 -10.10
CA ARG A 151 -3.48 -20.71 -10.13
C ARG A 151 -2.92 -20.81 -11.53
N VAL A 152 -1.65 -20.46 -11.67
CA VAL A 152 -0.87 -20.78 -12.87
C VAL A 152 -0.53 -22.27 -12.87
N SER A 153 -0.92 -22.99 -13.91
CA SER A 153 -0.66 -24.42 -13.97
C SER A 153 0.83 -24.74 -14.27
N ALA A 154 1.33 -25.85 -13.73
CA ALA A 154 2.67 -26.35 -14.07
C ALA A 154 2.81 -26.61 -15.58
N ARG A 155 1.73 -27.02 -16.26
CA ARG A 155 1.70 -27.21 -17.71
C ARG A 155 2.00 -25.90 -18.45
N PHE A 156 1.38 -24.80 -18.02
CA PHE A 156 1.64 -23.47 -18.60
C PHE A 156 3.14 -23.15 -18.53
N LEU A 157 3.74 -23.21 -17.34
CA LEU A 157 5.18 -22.93 -17.17
C LEU A 157 6.06 -23.87 -18.00
N LYS A 158 5.81 -25.18 -17.94
CA LYS A 158 6.58 -26.21 -18.68
C LYS A 158 6.65 -25.93 -20.17
N TYR A 159 5.55 -25.47 -20.77
CA TYR A 159 5.46 -25.25 -22.21
C TYR A 159 5.74 -23.80 -22.63
N SER A 160 5.79 -22.86 -21.71
CA SER A 160 6.24 -21.50 -21.95
C SER A 160 7.65 -21.49 -22.54
N ARG A 161 7.87 -20.59 -23.50
CA ARG A 161 9.20 -20.41 -24.10
C ARG A 161 9.92 -19.26 -23.44
N LEU A 162 11.22 -19.40 -23.26
CA LEU A 162 12.13 -18.37 -22.79
C LEU A 162 13.22 -18.11 -23.85
N PRO A 163 13.77 -16.90 -23.88
CA PRO A 163 14.99 -16.62 -24.66
C PRO A 163 16.16 -17.40 -24.05
N LEU A 164 17.04 -17.91 -24.89
CA LEU A 164 18.21 -18.66 -24.46
C LEU A 164 19.46 -18.11 -25.13
N PRO A 165 19.99 -16.96 -24.70
CA PRO A 165 21.28 -16.47 -25.17
C PRO A 165 22.43 -17.37 -24.68
N PRO A 166 23.67 -17.17 -25.18
CA PRO A 166 24.85 -17.85 -24.64
C PRO A 166 24.92 -17.70 -23.11
N HIS A 167 25.45 -18.73 -22.43
CA HIS A 167 25.44 -18.80 -20.95
C HIS A 167 26.16 -17.58 -20.31
N GLU A 168 27.25 -17.11 -20.90
CA GLU A 168 27.97 -15.93 -20.42
C GLU A 168 27.14 -14.63 -20.57
N ASP A 169 26.33 -14.54 -21.62
CA ASP A 169 25.41 -13.41 -21.77
C ASP A 169 24.27 -13.48 -20.73
N GLN A 170 23.80 -14.70 -20.37
CA GLN A 170 22.80 -14.88 -19.31
C GLN A 170 23.31 -14.37 -17.97
N LYS A 171 24.54 -14.77 -17.58
CA LYS A 171 25.22 -14.30 -16.35
C LYS A 171 25.39 -12.78 -16.37
N ARG A 172 25.87 -12.24 -17.48
CA ARG A 172 26.06 -10.78 -17.64
C ARG A 172 24.76 -10.01 -17.48
N ILE A 173 23.69 -10.48 -18.11
CA ILE A 173 22.36 -9.88 -17.98
C ILE A 173 21.87 -9.96 -16.52
N ALA A 174 22.02 -11.11 -15.87
CA ALA A 174 21.61 -11.30 -14.48
C ALA A 174 22.37 -10.37 -13.54
N SER A 175 23.70 -10.33 -13.62
CA SER A 175 24.53 -9.45 -12.78
C SER A 175 24.20 -7.96 -13.00
N TYR A 176 23.99 -7.54 -14.24
CA TYR A 176 23.59 -6.18 -14.57
C TYR A 176 22.22 -5.83 -13.95
N LEU A 177 21.25 -6.76 -14.05
CA LEU A 177 19.92 -6.57 -13.48
C LEU A 177 19.94 -6.58 -11.96
N ASP A 178 20.74 -7.44 -11.32
CA ASP A 178 20.91 -7.48 -9.86
C ASP A 178 21.35 -6.11 -9.35
N ALA A 179 22.46 -5.58 -9.90
CA ALA A 179 22.99 -4.29 -9.47
C ALA A 179 22.03 -3.12 -9.80
N SER A 180 21.48 -3.10 -11.02
CA SER A 180 20.58 -2.02 -11.44
C SER A 180 19.26 -2.02 -10.66
N CYS A 181 18.63 -3.20 -10.46
CA CYS A 181 17.40 -3.31 -9.70
C CYS A 181 17.63 -2.95 -8.23
N MET A 182 18.74 -3.40 -7.62
CA MET A 182 19.10 -3.03 -6.25
C MET A 182 19.27 -1.51 -6.09
N ALA A 183 19.92 -0.84 -7.04
CA ALA A 183 20.06 0.61 -7.01
C ALA A 183 18.70 1.34 -7.13
N ILE A 184 17.82 0.86 -8.02
CA ILE A 184 16.47 1.39 -8.16
C ILE A 184 15.64 1.17 -6.89
N ASP A 185 15.69 -0.04 -6.30
CA ASP A 185 14.94 -0.39 -5.11
C ASP A 185 15.38 0.45 -3.89
N ARG A 186 16.70 0.69 -3.72
CA ARG A 186 17.24 1.63 -2.72
C ARG A 186 16.77 3.08 -2.95
N ALA A 187 16.72 3.52 -4.21
CA ALA A 187 16.24 4.85 -4.54
C ALA A 187 14.75 5.00 -4.23
N VAL A 188 13.93 3.98 -4.52
CA VAL A 188 12.50 3.95 -4.17
C VAL A 188 12.31 3.99 -2.65
N GLU A 189 13.05 3.15 -1.90
CA GLU A 189 13.00 3.14 -0.43
C GLU A 189 13.36 4.52 0.17
N THR A 190 14.42 5.14 -0.34
CA THR A 190 14.82 6.49 0.09
C THR A 190 13.70 7.51 -0.14
N LYS A 191 13.02 7.44 -1.28
CA LYS A 191 11.91 8.33 -1.60
C LYS A 191 10.66 8.05 -0.75
N GLN A 192 10.41 6.81 -0.39
CA GLN A 192 9.34 6.46 0.56
C GLN A 192 9.63 7.06 1.95
N LYS A 193 10.87 6.96 2.45
CA LYS A 193 11.30 7.63 3.70
C LYS A 193 11.16 9.16 3.63
N GLN A 194 11.40 9.77 2.45
CA GLN A 194 11.14 11.20 2.25
C GLN A 194 9.65 11.55 2.39
N LEU A 195 8.74 10.71 1.86
CA LEU A 195 7.29 10.91 2.05
C LEU A 195 6.88 10.82 3.51
N GLU A 196 7.41 9.84 4.26
CA GLU A 196 7.17 9.71 5.71
C GLU A 196 7.68 10.94 6.48
N THR A 197 8.86 11.46 6.10
CA THR A 197 9.42 12.68 6.69
C THR A 197 8.53 13.90 6.41
N LEU A 198 7.98 14.03 5.19
CA LEU A 198 7.05 15.11 4.85
C LEU A 198 5.74 15.00 5.63
N GLU A 199 5.26 13.80 5.90
CA GLU A 199 4.07 13.61 6.75
C GLU A 199 4.35 14.02 8.22
N THR A 200 5.53 13.70 8.72
CA THR A 200 5.99 14.17 10.05
C THR A 200 6.11 15.69 10.10
N LEU A 201 6.66 16.31 9.04
CA LEU A 201 6.74 17.76 8.89
C LEU A 201 5.35 18.40 8.88
N ARG A 202 4.39 17.80 8.16
CA ARG A 202 2.98 18.26 8.16
C ARG A 202 2.44 18.36 9.59
N LYS A 203 2.62 17.32 10.41
CA LYS A 203 2.18 17.32 11.81
C LYS A 203 2.89 18.37 12.65
N SER A 204 4.20 18.59 12.42
CA SER A 204 4.99 19.60 13.14
C SER A 204 4.61 21.05 12.77
N ILE A 205 4.02 21.27 11.59
CA ILE A 205 3.47 22.56 11.20
C ILE A 205 2.09 22.80 11.83
N ILE A 206 1.19 21.81 11.70
CA ILE A 206 -0.20 21.93 12.12
C ILE A 206 -0.31 22.05 13.64
N THR A 207 0.29 21.12 14.38
CA THR A 207 0.05 21.00 15.82
C THR A 207 0.42 22.25 16.61
N PRO A 208 1.63 22.84 16.48
CA PRO A 208 1.94 24.08 17.16
C PRO A 208 1.05 25.26 16.75
N ALA A 209 0.74 25.35 15.44
CA ALA A 209 -0.07 26.47 14.93
C ALA A 209 -1.48 26.50 15.56
N VAL A 210 -2.14 25.33 15.66
CA VAL A 210 -3.50 25.24 16.22
C VAL A 210 -3.55 25.25 17.74
N LEU A 211 -2.45 24.91 18.44
CA LEU A 211 -2.41 24.88 19.91
C LEU A 211 -1.77 26.12 20.52
N SER A 212 -0.82 26.74 19.84
CA SER A 212 0.01 27.83 20.38
C SER A 212 -0.05 29.11 19.58
N GLY A 213 -0.67 29.08 18.38
CA GLY A 213 -0.67 30.21 17.47
C GLY A 213 0.65 30.41 16.74
N LEU A 214 0.80 31.55 16.07
CA LEU A 214 1.97 31.86 15.25
C LEU A 214 3.01 32.74 15.94
N ASN A 215 2.71 33.25 17.13
CA ASN A 215 3.62 34.11 17.88
C ASN A 215 4.36 33.32 18.96
N PRO A 216 5.66 32.99 18.78
CA PRO A 216 6.41 32.20 19.75
C PRO A 216 6.68 32.92 21.07
N GLY A 217 6.54 34.25 21.13
CA GLY A 217 6.74 35.05 22.34
C GLY A 217 5.47 35.26 23.18
N ARG A 218 4.32 34.72 22.78
CA ARG A 218 3.08 34.87 23.51
C ARG A 218 3.11 34.12 24.85
N PRO A 219 2.70 34.73 25.97
CA PRO A 219 2.58 34.03 27.24
C PRO A 219 1.39 33.04 27.20
N PHE A 220 1.49 32.01 28.06
CA PHE A 220 0.45 31.01 28.23
C PHE A 220 -0.27 31.21 29.57
N GLN A 221 -1.54 30.82 29.60
CA GLN A 221 -2.36 30.74 30.82
C GLN A 221 -2.68 29.27 31.11
N GLN A 222 -2.69 28.90 32.39
CA GLN A 222 -3.06 27.58 32.86
C GLN A 222 -4.58 27.37 32.68
N VAL A 223 -4.97 26.17 32.31
CA VAL A 223 -6.37 25.74 32.20
C VAL A 223 -6.55 24.39 32.89
N ASP A 224 -7.68 24.22 33.53
CA ASP A 224 -8.04 22.94 34.17
C ASP A 224 -8.66 21.99 33.15
N ASN A 225 -7.79 21.30 32.39
CA ASN A 225 -8.23 20.33 31.42
C ASN A 225 -7.20 19.18 31.30
N PRO A 226 -7.62 17.92 31.32
CA PRO A 226 -6.69 16.78 31.28
C PRO A 226 -5.92 16.65 29.97
N TRP A 227 -6.41 17.26 28.88
CA TRP A 227 -5.82 17.16 27.54
C TRP A 227 -4.95 18.36 27.17
N LEU A 228 -5.25 19.53 27.72
CA LEU A 228 -4.51 20.76 27.53
C LEU A 228 -4.36 21.47 28.86
N GLN A 229 -3.15 21.55 29.38
CA GLN A 229 -2.85 22.19 30.65
C GLN A 229 -2.67 23.70 30.53
N GLN A 230 -2.36 24.19 29.33
CA GLN A 230 -2.14 25.61 29.05
C GLN A 230 -2.56 25.97 27.62
N ILE A 231 -3.00 27.20 27.47
CA ILE A 231 -3.34 27.82 26.17
C ILE A 231 -2.77 29.23 26.11
N PRO A 232 -2.57 29.81 24.92
CA PRO A 232 -2.12 31.19 24.78
C PRO A 232 -3.04 32.18 25.52
N VAL A 233 -2.46 33.18 26.16
CA VAL A 233 -3.24 34.27 26.80
C VAL A 233 -4.14 34.96 25.75
N GLY A 234 -5.39 35.15 26.10
CA GLY A 234 -6.41 35.70 25.19
C GLY A 234 -7.20 34.64 24.41
N TRP A 235 -6.81 33.35 24.45
CA TRP A 235 -7.63 32.29 23.92
C TRP A 235 -8.60 31.75 24.98
N LYS A 236 -9.67 31.06 24.51
CA LYS A 236 -10.62 30.37 25.38
C LYS A 236 -10.51 28.87 25.15
N LEU A 237 -10.67 28.06 26.19
CA LEU A 237 -10.82 26.62 26.04
C LEU A 237 -12.31 26.26 26.15
N VAL A 238 -12.86 25.65 25.12
CA VAL A 238 -14.27 25.25 25.08
C VAL A 238 -14.42 23.82 24.57
N SER A 239 -15.51 23.12 24.97
CA SER A 239 -15.84 21.85 24.32
C SER A 239 -16.44 22.11 22.93
N LEU A 240 -16.12 21.27 21.96
CA LEU A 240 -16.56 21.40 20.57
C LEU A 240 -18.07 21.59 20.43
N LYS A 241 -18.88 20.86 21.22
CA LYS A 241 -20.35 20.98 21.27
C LYS A 241 -20.87 22.38 21.60
N ARG A 242 -20.05 23.30 22.13
CA ARG A 242 -20.45 24.68 22.45
C ARG A 242 -20.32 25.62 21.25
N VAL A 243 -19.57 25.19 20.26
CA VAL A 243 -19.23 26.02 19.07
C VAL A 243 -19.56 25.29 17.76
N SER A 244 -20.23 24.13 17.85
CA SER A 244 -20.65 23.35 16.68
C SER A 244 -21.85 22.47 16.99
N ALA A 245 -22.52 22.00 15.94
CA ALA A 245 -23.49 20.91 15.97
C ALA A 245 -22.90 19.70 15.26
N THR A 246 -23.06 18.51 15.88
CA THR A 246 -22.64 17.24 15.27
C THR A 246 -23.88 16.53 14.74
N GLN A 247 -23.87 16.18 13.46
CA GLN A 247 -24.94 15.50 12.78
C GLN A 247 -24.48 14.08 12.40
N SER A 248 -25.31 13.07 12.75
CA SER A 248 -25.16 11.71 12.26
C SER A 248 -25.89 11.53 10.94
N GLY A 249 -25.32 10.76 10.03
CA GLY A 249 -25.88 10.53 8.72
C GLY A 249 -26.97 9.46 8.66
N VAL A 250 -27.30 9.08 7.43
CA VAL A 250 -28.37 8.11 7.14
C VAL A 250 -27.97 6.72 7.61
N THR A 251 -28.89 6.03 8.29
CA THR A 251 -28.76 4.61 8.62
C THR A 251 -29.15 3.76 7.42
N LEU A 252 -28.26 2.88 6.99
CA LEU A 252 -28.48 1.99 5.86
C LEU A 252 -29.47 0.88 6.17
N GLY A 253 -30.05 0.28 5.11
CA GLY A 253 -30.93 -0.89 5.22
C GLY A 253 -32.35 -0.57 5.67
N LYS A 254 -32.76 0.69 5.72
CA LYS A 254 -34.15 1.06 5.94
C LYS A 254 -34.97 0.89 4.66
N VAL A 255 -36.14 0.26 4.78
CA VAL A 255 -37.13 0.20 3.73
C VAL A 255 -38.17 1.29 4.02
N TYR A 256 -38.54 2.05 3.02
CA TYR A 256 -39.53 3.13 3.17
C TYR A 256 -40.80 2.79 2.40
N ASP A 257 -41.95 3.00 3.06
CA ASP A 257 -43.25 2.92 2.41
C ASP A 257 -43.59 4.29 1.82
N GLY A 258 -43.70 4.40 0.51
CA GLY A 258 -44.02 5.61 -0.23
C GLY A 258 -42.93 6.12 -1.16
N PRO A 259 -43.12 7.31 -1.75
CA PRO A 259 -42.20 7.86 -2.74
C PRO A 259 -40.84 8.20 -2.10
N VAL A 260 -39.77 7.76 -2.77
CA VAL A 260 -38.37 8.00 -2.40
C VAL A 260 -37.64 8.70 -3.54
N VAL A 261 -36.57 9.39 -3.17
CA VAL A 261 -35.63 10.02 -4.10
C VAL A 261 -34.26 9.40 -3.90
N GLU A 262 -33.55 9.21 -4.99
CA GLU A 262 -32.18 8.70 -4.97
C GLU A 262 -31.17 9.86 -4.78
N ARG A 263 -30.23 9.71 -3.85
CA ARG A 263 -29.18 10.69 -3.55
C ARG A 263 -27.82 10.02 -3.41
N PRO A 264 -26.73 10.65 -3.88
CA PRO A 264 -25.37 10.21 -3.58
C PRO A 264 -25.08 10.33 -2.09
N TYR A 265 -24.28 9.42 -1.53
CA TYR A 265 -23.86 9.53 -0.14
C TYR A 265 -22.43 9.07 0.09
N LEU A 266 -21.77 9.68 1.09
CA LEU A 266 -20.44 9.29 1.54
C LEU A 266 -20.51 8.20 2.59
N ARG A 267 -19.72 7.15 2.40
CA ARG A 267 -19.44 6.10 3.38
C ARG A 267 -18.17 6.45 4.16
N ALA A 268 -17.93 5.78 5.28
CA ALA A 268 -16.66 5.91 6.03
C ALA A 268 -15.42 5.70 5.13
N ALA A 269 -15.49 4.80 4.16
CA ALA A 269 -14.41 4.55 3.20
C ALA A 269 -14.10 5.74 2.26
N ASN A 270 -15.04 6.67 2.09
CA ASN A 270 -14.84 7.87 1.28
C ASN A 270 -14.12 8.99 2.05
N VAL A 271 -14.19 8.98 3.40
CA VAL A 271 -13.57 9.98 4.26
C VAL A 271 -12.21 9.50 4.72
N GLN A 272 -11.16 10.12 4.21
CA GLN A 272 -9.78 9.74 4.49
C GLN A 272 -9.09 10.83 5.34
N ASP A 273 -7.83 10.60 5.72
CA ASP A 273 -7.04 11.57 6.45
C ASP A 273 -6.54 12.68 5.51
N GLY A 274 -7.20 13.84 5.59
CA GLY A 274 -6.84 15.02 4.80
C GLY A 274 -7.32 15.02 3.35
N PHE A 275 -8.19 14.08 2.94
CA PHE A 275 -8.81 14.10 1.62
C PHE A 275 -10.10 13.26 1.56
N LEU A 276 -10.86 13.42 0.49
CA LEU A 276 -12.04 12.59 0.19
C LEU A 276 -11.75 11.70 -1.04
N SER A 277 -11.99 10.40 -0.91
CA SER A 277 -11.92 9.44 -2.02
C SER A 277 -13.29 9.38 -2.71
N LEU A 278 -13.43 10.06 -3.82
CA LEU A 278 -14.71 10.22 -4.52
C LEU A 278 -14.85 9.36 -5.79
N ASP A 279 -13.88 8.50 -6.08
CA ASP A 279 -13.88 7.64 -7.28
C ASP A 279 -15.03 6.62 -7.31
N LYS A 280 -15.52 6.22 -6.12
CA LYS A 280 -16.62 5.26 -5.96
C LYS A 280 -17.66 5.80 -5.00
N ILE A 281 -18.61 6.55 -5.55
CA ILE A 281 -19.78 7.04 -4.83
C ILE A 281 -20.94 6.09 -5.07
N THR A 282 -21.66 5.77 -4.01
CA THR A 282 -22.89 4.99 -4.04
C THR A 282 -24.09 5.91 -3.79
N THR A 283 -25.26 5.44 -4.17
CA THR A 283 -26.54 6.14 -3.96
C THR A 283 -27.38 5.43 -2.90
N ILE A 284 -28.31 6.17 -2.32
CA ILE A 284 -29.29 5.68 -1.36
C ILE A 284 -30.66 6.30 -1.67
N GLU A 285 -31.71 5.50 -1.50
CA GLU A 285 -33.09 5.97 -1.60
C GLU A 285 -33.63 6.34 -0.22
N LEU A 286 -34.28 7.51 -0.11
CA LEU A 286 -34.94 7.98 1.11
C LEU A 286 -36.09 8.93 0.75
N PRO A 287 -37.08 9.13 1.66
CA PRO A 287 -38.11 10.12 1.47
C PRO A 287 -37.55 11.53 1.30
N GLU A 288 -38.10 12.32 0.38
CA GLU A 288 -37.58 13.66 0.05
C GLU A 288 -37.55 14.60 1.27
N ASN A 289 -38.52 14.49 2.17
CA ASN A 289 -38.58 15.29 3.41
C ASN A 289 -37.48 14.95 4.43
N GLN A 290 -36.70 13.89 4.21
CA GLN A 290 -35.55 13.53 5.06
C GLN A 290 -34.20 13.98 4.45
N VAL A 291 -34.19 14.35 3.17
CA VAL A 291 -32.95 14.73 2.46
C VAL A 291 -32.23 15.86 3.17
N GLU A 292 -32.90 16.98 3.42
CA GLU A 292 -32.32 18.17 4.04
C GLU A 292 -31.64 17.89 5.38
N ARG A 293 -32.19 16.92 6.13
CA ARG A 293 -31.63 16.50 7.41
C ARG A 293 -30.23 15.91 7.31
N TYR A 294 -29.93 15.21 6.21
CA TYR A 294 -28.69 14.44 6.03
C TYR A 294 -27.77 15.03 4.96
N GLU A 295 -28.20 16.10 4.30
CA GLU A 295 -27.42 16.75 3.26
C GLU A 295 -26.24 17.50 3.83
N LEU A 296 -25.07 17.23 3.26
CA LEU A 296 -23.83 17.89 3.59
C LEU A 296 -23.83 19.34 3.10
N GLN A 297 -23.41 20.24 3.96
CA GLN A 297 -23.27 21.66 3.64
C GLN A 297 -21.79 22.06 3.53
N ILE A 298 -21.50 23.00 2.62
CA ILE A 298 -20.14 23.53 2.46
C ILE A 298 -19.63 24.05 3.81
N GLY A 299 -18.49 23.52 4.25
CA GLY A 299 -17.89 23.82 5.53
C GLY A 299 -18.20 22.79 6.63
N ASP A 300 -18.96 21.72 6.35
CA ASP A 300 -19.06 20.62 7.29
C ASP A 300 -17.70 19.92 7.41
N VAL A 301 -17.21 19.73 8.63
CA VAL A 301 -16.02 18.91 8.90
C VAL A 301 -16.47 17.49 9.09
N LEU A 302 -16.09 16.62 8.14
CA LEU A 302 -16.45 15.22 8.17
C LEU A 302 -15.48 14.45 9.06
N MET A 303 -15.99 13.49 9.84
CA MET A 303 -15.18 12.63 10.70
C MET A 303 -15.72 11.20 10.70
N THR A 304 -14.85 10.21 10.63
CA THR A 304 -15.24 8.80 10.73
C THR A 304 -15.50 8.39 12.18
N GLU A 305 -16.59 7.64 12.40
CA GLU A 305 -16.93 7.07 13.70
C GLU A 305 -16.01 5.91 14.10
N GLY A 306 -15.57 5.12 13.15
CA GLY A 306 -14.79 3.91 13.40
C GLY A 306 -13.73 3.63 12.36
N GLY A 307 -12.85 2.70 12.69
CA GLY A 307 -11.74 2.25 11.85
C GLY A 307 -10.59 1.70 12.68
N ASP A 308 -9.40 1.71 12.09
CA ASP A 308 -8.16 1.45 12.81
C ASP A 308 -7.97 2.51 13.90
N LEU A 309 -7.38 2.13 15.03
CA LEU A 309 -7.26 3.01 16.19
C LEU A 309 -6.51 4.32 15.87
N ASP A 310 -5.44 4.24 15.13
CA ASP A 310 -4.61 5.37 14.68
C ASP A 310 -5.32 6.29 13.66
N LYS A 311 -6.49 5.88 13.18
CA LYS A 311 -7.28 6.59 12.17
C LYS A 311 -8.61 7.11 12.69
N LEU A 312 -8.90 6.94 13.99
CA LEU A 312 -10.13 7.45 14.60
C LEU A 312 -10.22 8.97 14.49
N GLY A 313 -11.43 9.47 14.23
CA GLY A 313 -11.68 10.91 14.11
C GLY A 313 -11.01 11.57 12.92
N ARG A 314 -10.38 10.79 12.01
CA ARG A 314 -9.86 11.33 10.75
C ARG A 314 -10.98 11.89 9.89
N GLY A 315 -10.67 12.91 9.15
CA GLY A 315 -11.68 13.53 8.32
C GLY A 315 -11.14 14.62 7.42
N PHE A 316 -12.05 15.30 6.78
CA PHE A 316 -11.74 16.36 5.86
C PHE A 316 -12.90 17.35 5.74
N LEU A 317 -12.61 18.56 5.26
CA LEU A 317 -13.58 19.60 5.01
C LEU A 317 -14.43 19.29 3.77
N TRP A 318 -15.76 19.40 3.91
CA TRP A 318 -16.66 19.31 2.78
C TRP A 318 -16.76 20.66 2.07
N GLU A 319 -16.39 20.67 0.79
CA GLU A 319 -16.37 21.88 -0.05
C GLU A 319 -17.47 21.87 -1.12
N GLY A 320 -18.43 20.94 -1.02
CA GLY A 320 -19.51 20.81 -1.99
C GLY A 320 -19.17 20.02 -3.25
N GLN A 321 -18.21 19.10 -3.15
CA GLN A 321 -17.69 18.32 -4.30
C GLN A 321 -18.77 17.54 -5.05
N ILE A 322 -19.88 17.18 -4.40
CA ILE A 322 -21.02 16.50 -5.01
C ILE A 322 -22.31 17.17 -4.53
N LYS A 323 -23.11 17.68 -5.48
CA LYS A 323 -24.38 18.35 -5.18
C LYS A 323 -25.38 17.35 -4.58
N GLY A 324 -26.09 17.76 -3.51
CA GLY A 324 -27.12 16.93 -2.86
C GLY A 324 -26.56 15.68 -2.19
N CYS A 325 -25.29 15.69 -1.80
CA CYS A 325 -24.61 14.55 -1.20
C CYS A 325 -25.00 14.39 0.26
N LEU A 326 -25.36 13.17 0.64
CA LEU A 326 -25.65 12.78 2.02
C LEU A 326 -24.41 12.09 2.62
N HIS A 327 -24.52 11.69 3.90
CA HIS A 327 -23.48 10.88 4.54
C HIS A 327 -24.07 9.73 5.35
N GLN A 328 -23.33 8.63 5.48
CA GLN A 328 -23.67 7.46 6.27
C GLN A 328 -23.59 7.77 7.76
N ASN A 329 -24.37 7.07 8.59
CA ASN A 329 -24.35 7.20 10.05
C ASN A 329 -22.98 6.99 10.71
N HIS A 330 -22.05 6.27 10.06
CA HIS A 330 -20.66 6.12 10.50
C HIS A 330 -19.73 7.27 10.07
N VAL A 331 -20.29 8.34 9.52
CA VAL A 331 -19.60 9.60 9.23
C VAL A 331 -20.36 10.71 9.96
N PHE A 332 -19.70 11.40 10.87
CA PHE A 332 -20.24 12.61 11.50
C PHE A 332 -19.96 13.81 10.59
N ALA A 333 -20.96 14.67 10.42
CA ALA A 333 -20.79 16.00 9.84
C ALA A 333 -20.84 17.02 10.99
N ILE A 334 -19.74 17.76 11.18
CA ILE A 334 -19.60 18.75 12.24
C ILE A 334 -19.74 20.12 11.64
N ARG A 335 -20.83 20.77 11.95
CA ARG A 335 -21.17 22.12 11.47
C ARG A 335 -20.82 23.14 12.53
N THR A 336 -19.81 23.96 12.27
CA THR A 336 -19.34 24.97 13.21
C THR A 336 -20.26 26.21 13.23
N ASP A 337 -20.36 26.88 14.36
CA ASP A 337 -20.84 28.27 14.39
C ASP A 337 -19.70 29.15 13.88
N ARG A 338 -19.79 29.54 12.60
CA ARG A 338 -18.75 30.33 11.91
C ARG A 338 -18.47 31.70 12.53
N ARG A 339 -19.32 32.19 13.44
CA ARG A 339 -19.06 33.41 14.23
C ARG A 339 -18.05 33.17 15.35
N LEU A 340 -17.77 31.91 15.70
CA LEU A 340 -16.88 31.52 16.80
C LEU A 340 -15.72 30.63 16.33
N LEU A 341 -16.00 29.71 15.42
CA LEU A 341 -15.04 28.66 15.00
C LEU A 341 -15.08 28.50 13.48
N LEU A 342 -13.94 28.68 12.82
CA LEU A 342 -13.79 28.40 11.40
C LEU A 342 -13.74 26.90 11.16
N PRO A 343 -14.47 26.36 10.15
CA PRO A 343 -14.41 24.94 9.79
C PRO A 343 -12.99 24.48 9.45
N GLU A 344 -12.22 25.29 8.76
CA GLU A 344 -10.84 25.02 8.37
C GLU A 344 -9.92 24.88 9.59
N PHE A 345 -10.10 25.75 10.61
CA PHE A 345 -9.35 25.67 11.87
C PHE A 345 -9.69 24.38 12.61
N LEU A 346 -10.98 24.01 12.70
CA LEU A 346 -11.40 22.75 13.29
C LEU A 346 -10.82 21.55 12.54
N ASN A 347 -10.84 21.56 11.20
CA ASN A 347 -10.24 20.50 10.39
C ASN A 347 -8.75 20.31 10.70
N TYR A 348 -7.99 21.40 10.87
CA TYR A 348 -6.59 21.32 11.29
C TYR A 348 -6.42 20.86 12.74
N LEU A 349 -7.27 21.30 13.65
CA LEU A 349 -7.23 20.85 15.05
C LEU A 349 -7.45 19.34 15.14
N THR A 350 -8.45 18.80 14.44
CA THR A 350 -8.74 17.35 14.46
C THR A 350 -7.68 16.51 13.76
N SER A 351 -7.00 17.05 12.75
CA SER A 351 -5.89 16.40 12.04
C SER A 351 -4.52 16.57 12.73
N SER A 352 -4.42 17.44 13.74
CA SER A 352 -3.20 17.63 14.54
C SER A 352 -2.87 16.41 15.40
N GLN A 353 -1.63 16.31 15.89
CA GLN A 353 -1.25 15.23 16.82
C GLN A 353 -2.15 15.25 18.07
N PHE A 354 -2.47 16.42 18.60
CA PHE A 354 -3.40 16.56 19.71
C PHE A 354 -4.78 15.95 19.45
N GLY A 355 -5.37 16.22 18.28
CA GLY A 355 -6.66 15.62 17.90
C GLY A 355 -6.58 14.11 17.80
N ARG A 356 -5.47 13.57 17.26
CA ARG A 356 -5.22 12.13 17.18
C ARG A 356 -5.12 11.49 18.56
N ASP A 357 -4.29 12.05 19.45
CA ASP A 357 -4.08 11.55 20.80
C ASP A 357 -5.41 11.55 21.58
N TYR A 358 -6.22 12.59 21.41
CA TYR A 358 -7.54 12.65 22.04
C TYR A 358 -8.47 11.51 21.57
N PHE A 359 -8.59 11.30 20.26
CA PHE A 359 -9.47 10.26 19.73
C PHE A 359 -8.94 8.85 20.00
N GLU A 360 -7.64 8.64 19.97
CA GLU A 360 -7.02 7.37 20.33
C GLU A 360 -7.27 7.02 21.81
N ALA A 361 -7.05 7.93 22.71
CA ALA A 361 -7.20 7.69 24.14
C ALA A 361 -8.67 7.57 24.56
N THR A 362 -9.59 8.29 23.92
CA THR A 362 -11.03 8.21 24.21
C THR A 362 -11.77 7.13 23.41
N GLY A 363 -11.14 6.59 22.39
CA GLY A 363 -11.72 5.54 21.54
C GLY A 363 -12.10 4.28 22.31
N LYS A 364 -13.18 3.62 21.93
CA LYS A 364 -13.55 2.31 22.46
C LYS A 364 -12.93 1.24 21.55
N ARG A 365 -11.99 0.47 22.12
CA ARG A 365 -11.32 -0.64 21.40
C ARG A 365 -12.19 -1.89 21.41
N THR A 366 -12.24 -2.58 20.29
CA THR A 366 -12.66 -3.98 20.13
C THR A 366 -11.49 -4.79 19.61
N THR A 367 -11.63 -6.10 19.42
CA THR A 367 -10.54 -6.99 19.02
C THR A 367 -9.80 -6.50 17.76
N ASN A 368 -10.49 -5.94 16.76
CA ASN A 368 -9.91 -5.55 15.47
C ASN A 368 -10.24 -4.11 15.04
N LEU A 369 -11.10 -3.40 15.77
CA LEU A 369 -11.56 -2.07 15.39
C LEU A 369 -11.66 -1.17 16.62
N ALA A 370 -11.56 0.13 16.39
CA ALA A 370 -11.84 1.13 17.40
C ALA A 370 -13.00 2.04 16.93
N SER A 371 -13.75 2.60 17.88
CA SER A 371 -14.86 3.52 17.56
C SER A 371 -14.90 4.69 18.53
N THR A 372 -15.33 5.83 18.03
CA THR A 372 -15.73 7.01 18.80
C THR A 372 -17.25 7.19 18.72
N ASN A 373 -17.78 8.25 19.30
CA ASN A 373 -19.20 8.60 19.19
C ASN A 373 -19.38 10.13 19.26
N SER A 374 -20.60 10.58 18.95
CA SER A 374 -20.92 12.02 18.92
C SER A 374 -20.67 12.73 20.25
N THR A 375 -20.86 12.04 21.38
CA THR A 375 -20.57 12.60 22.71
C THR A 375 -19.09 12.89 22.87
N LYS A 376 -18.22 11.93 22.54
CA LYS A 376 -16.76 12.09 22.61
C LYS A 376 -16.27 13.15 21.65
N VAL A 377 -16.81 13.17 20.41
CA VAL A 377 -16.53 14.24 19.45
C VAL A 377 -16.91 15.60 20.01
N GLY A 378 -18.11 15.74 20.58
CA GLY A 378 -18.60 16.97 21.18
C GLY A 378 -17.82 17.43 22.42
N LEU A 379 -17.12 16.54 23.11
CA LEU A 379 -16.28 16.84 24.26
C LEU A 379 -14.82 17.18 23.89
N LEU A 380 -14.44 17.12 22.63
CA LEU A 380 -13.09 17.52 22.18
C LEU A 380 -12.81 18.94 22.70
N PRO A 381 -11.71 19.16 23.44
CA PRO A 381 -11.31 20.48 23.86
C PRO A 381 -10.80 21.30 22.67
N VAL A 382 -11.39 22.46 22.46
CA VAL A 382 -11.02 23.38 21.36
C VAL A 382 -10.35 24.60 21.97
N PRO A 383 -9.03 24.78 21.78
CA PRO A 383 -8.37 26.06 22.04
C PRO A 383 -8.86 27.04 20.99
N LEU A 384 -9.60 28.06 21.44
CA LEU A 384 -10.38 28.96 20.59
C LEU A 384 -9.75 30.34 20.54
N PRO A 385 -8.94 30.66 19.49
CA PRO A 385 -8.45 32.03 19.24
C PRO A 385 -9.57 32.95 18.76
N PRO A 386 -9.36 34.27 18.74
CA PRO A 386 -10.20 35.20 17.97
C PRO A 386 -10.27 34.79 16.49
N LEU A 387 -11.39 35.06 15.81
CA LEU A 387 -11.59 34.67 14.41
C LEU A 387 -10.51 35.18 13.45
N THR A 388 -10.01 36.38 13.66
CA THR A 388 -8.90 36.94 12.87
C THR A 388 -7.64 36.10 12.99
N GLU A 389 -7.31 35.66 14.20
CA GLU A 389 -6.15 34.81 14.45
C GLU A 389 -6.37 33.38 13.91
N GLN A 390 -7.61 32.86 13.97
CA GLN A 390 -7.93 31.60 13.28
C GLN A 390 -7.68 31.68 11.77
N GLN A 391 -8.07 32.81 11.14
CA GLN A 391 -7.82 33.06 9.71
C GLN A 391 -6.32 33.10 9.39
N GLU A 392 -5.54 33.80 10.20
CA GLU A 392 -4.08 33.87 10.04
C GLU A 392 -3.42 32.50 10.18
N ILE A 393 -3.83 31.70 11.19
CA ILE A 393 -3.34 30.33 11.40
C ILE A 393 -3.68 29.44 10.21
N VAL A 394 -4.93 29.46 9.75
CA VAL A 394 -5.39 28.68 8.59
C VAL A 394 -4.61 29.07 7.32
N GLN A 395 -4.44 30.36 7.09
CA GLN A 395 -3.69 30.86 5.93
C GLN A 395 -2.22 30.42 5.97
N TYR A 396 -1.57 30.52 7.14
CA TYR A 396 -0.20 30.03 7.35
C TYR A 396 -0.08 28.53 7.05
N ILE A 397 -0.95 27.72 7.66
CA ILE A 397 -0.94 26.26 7.46
C ILE A 397 -1.16 25.93 5.98
N ASN A 398 -2.15 26.53 5.33
CA ASN A 398 -2.43 26.32 3.90
C ASN A 398 -1.19 26.62 3.03
N GLN A 399 -0.52 27.75 3.31
CA GLN A 399 0.67 28.15 2.55
C GLN A 399 1.83 27.14 2.73
N GLN A 400 2.06 26.64 3.96
CA GLN A 400 3.11 25.66 4.21
C GLN A 400 2.75 24.29 3.61
N LEU A 401 1.50 23.83 3.77
CA LEU A 401 1.05 22.54 3.25
C LEU A 401 1.02 22.51 1.72
N LYS A 402 0.74 23.61 1.06
CA LYS A 402 0.82 23.67 -0.41
C LYS A 402 2.22 23.30 -0.91
N LYS A 403 3.27 23.85 -0.29
CA LYS A 403 4.66 23.54 -0.65
C LYS A 403 4.98 22.06 -0.44
N THR A 404 4.55 21.49 0.70
CA THR A 404 4.79 20.07 0.98
C THR A 404 4.02 19.16 0.04
N ALA A 405 2.78 19.49 -0.32
CA ALA A 405 1.96 18.73 -1.25
C ALA A 405 2.58 18.67 -2.66
N GLU A 406 3.13 19.79 -3.14
CA GLU A 406 3.85 19.83 -4.42
C GLU A 406 5.07 18.88 -4.41
N ILE A 407 5.86 18.89 -3.33
CA ILE A 407 7.01 17.99 -3.16
C ILE A 407 6.54 16.52 -3.07
N GLN A 408 5.48 16.23 -2.31
CA GLN A 408 4.93 14.86 -2.21
C GLN A 408 4.49 14.33 -3.58
N SER A 409 3.81 15.14 -4.37
CA SER A 409 3.38 14.79 -5.73
C SER A 409 4.57 14.47 -6.65
N LEU A 410 5.62 15.28 -6.58
CA LEU A 410 6.85 15.04 -7.34
C LEU A 410 7.55 13.74 -6.92
N ILE A 411 7.66 13.48 -5.63
CA ILE A 411 8.27 12.24 -5.10
C ILE A 411 7.44 11.03 -5.53
N ALA A 412 6.11 11.06 -5.43
CA ALA A 412 5.22 9.98 -5.86
C ALA A 412 5.36 9.69 -7.37
N SER A 413 5.47 10.74 -8.19
CA SER A 413 5.75 10.61 -9.62
C SER A 413 7.11 9.97 -9.90
N GLN A 414 8.14 10.34 -9.13
CA GLN A 414 9.47 9.75 -9.26
C GLN A 414 9.48 8.27 -8.88
N ILE A 415 8.79 7.86 -7.80
CA ILE A 415 8.63 6.45 -7.40
C ILE A 415 7.96 5.66 -8.54
N THR A 416 6.88 6.21 -9.10
CA THR A 416 6.17 5.58 -10.23
C THR A 416 7.10 5.42 -11.44
N THR A 417 7.88 6.44 -11.76
CA THR A 417 8.84 6.42 -12.87
C THR A 417 9.93 5.38 -12.66
N LEU A 418 10.53 5.32 -11.45
CA LEU A 418 11.57 4.34 -11.11
C LEU A 418 11.02 2.90 -11.18
N THR A 419 9.83 2.68 -10.64
CA THR A 419 9.17 1.36 -10.68
C THR A 419 8.88 0.91 -12.12
N ASN A 420 8.41 1.81 -12.97
CA ASN A 420 8.17 1.52 -14.39
C ASN A 420 9.49 1.30 -15.15
N TYR A 421 10.51 2.08 -14.85
CA TYR A 421 11.84 1.90 -15.43
C TYR A 421 12.43 0.52 -15.08
N ARG A 422 12.33 0.08 -13.80
CA ARG A 422 12.72 -1.26 -13.36
C ARG A 422 12.04 -2.35 -14.19
N LYS A 423 10.73 -2.23 -14.38
CA LYS A 423 9.95 -3.17 -15.20
C LYS A 423 10.40 -3.22 -16.66
N SER A 424 10.59 -2.05 -17.28
CA SER A 424 11.12 -1.94 -18.67
C SER A 424 12.52 -2.52 -18.78
N LEU A 425 13.40 -2.20 -17.83
CA LEU A 425 14.79 -2.67 -17.84
C LEU A 425 14.88 -4.19 -17.82
N ILE A 426 14.14 -4.84 -16.92
CA ILE A 426 14.04 -6.31 -16.87
C ILE A 426 13.54 -6.86 -18.21
N HIS A 427 12.46 -6.29 -18.75
CA HIS A 427 11.92 -6.75 -20.03
C HIS A 427 12.92 -6.61 -21.17
N GLU A 428 13.56 -5.46 -21.32
CA GLU A 428 14.49 -5.19 -22.41
C GLU A 428 15.75 -6.06 -22.35
N CYS A 429 16.33 -6.25 -21.17
CA CYS A 429 17.50 -7.08 -20.97
C CYS A 429 17.18 -8.55 -21.22
N VAL A 430 16.12 -9.08 -20.60
CA VAL A 430 15.74 -10.49 -20.73
C VAL A 430 15.34 -10.86 -22.14
N THR A 431 14.61 -10.00 -22.85
CA THR A 431 14.22 -10.24 -24.25
C THR A 431 15.36 -9.96 -25.24
N GLY A 432 16.45 -9.30 -24.77
CA GLY A 432 17.60 -8.89 -25.58
C GLY A 432 17.30 -7.71 -26.50
N LYS A 433 16.27 -6.92 -26.19
CA LYS A 433 16.08 -5.57 -26.79
C LYS A 433 17.23 -4.66 -26.42
N ARG A 434 17.71 -4.78 -25.18
CA ARG A 434 18.93 -4.13 -24.69
C ARG A 434 20.03 -5.18 -24.59
N ARG A 435 21.14 -4.95 -25.29
CA ARG A 435 22.36 -5.76 -25.19
C ARG A 435 23.19 -5.23 -24.03
N ILE A 436 23.61 -6.12 -23.13
CA ILE A 436 24.49 -5.78 -22.01
C ILE A 436 25.92 -6.12 -22.38
N THR A 437 26.83 -5.16 -22.22
CA THR A 437 28.26 -5.28 -22.48
C THR A 437 29.04 -5.29 -21.15
N GLU A 438 30.35 -5.63 -21.21
CA GLU A 438 31.23 -5.52 -20.05
C GLU A 438 31.35 -4.07 -19.55
N ALA A 439 31.30 -3.09 -20.47
CA ALA A 439 31.30 -1.68 -20.10
C ALA A 439 30.03 -1.25 -19.32
N ASP A 440 28.90 -1.89 -19.60
CA ASP A 440 27.65 -1.63 -18.83
C ASP A 440 27.77 -2.17 -17.41
N LEU A 441 28.38 -3.36 -17.23
CA LEU A 441 28.64 -3.93 -15.90
C LEU A 441 29.62 -3.05 -15.10
N ALA A 442 30.68 -2.60 -15.71
CA ALA A 442 31.68 -1.74 -15.04
C ALA A 442 31.08 -0.43 -14.52
N LYS A 443 30.12 0.17 -15.26
CA LYS A 443 29.42 1.38 -14.82
C LYS A 443 28.54 1.11 -13.60
N VAL A 444 27.77 0.03 -13.61
CA VAL A 444 26.84 -0.28 -12.50
C VAL A 444 27.60 -0.79 -11.26
N GLY A 445 28.76 -1.45 -11.44
CA GLY A 445 29.62 -1.87 -10.34
C GLY A 445 30.41 -0.73 -9.69
N ALA A 446 30.56 0.41 -10.36
CA ALA A 446 31.22 1.61 -9.80
C ALA A 446 30.24 2.47 -8.96
N ASP A 447 28.92 2.29 -9.14
CA ASP A 447 27.85 3.04 -8.45
C ASP A 447 27.28 2.29 -7.22
N VAL A 448 27.80 1.08 -6.90
CA VAL A 448 27.44 0.23 -5.75
C VAL A 448 28.54 0.22 -4.71
#